data_e20ecb300a4626ffdce62dba08f73602
#
_entry.id   e20ecb300a4626ffdce62dba08f73602
#
_cell.length_a   1.000
_cell.length_b   1.000
_cell.length_c   1.000
_cell.angle_alpha   90.00
_cell.angle_beta   90.00
_cell.angle_gamma   90.00
#
_symmetry.space_group_name_H-M   'P 1'
#
loop_
_entity.id
_entity.type
_entity.pdbx_description
1 polymer ?
#
loop_
_entity_poly.entity_id
_entity_poly.type
_entity_poly.pdbx_seq_one_letter_code
_entity_poly.pdbx_strand_id
1 'polypeptide(L)'
;YTQINYKGRPVRVTALRYGDWIKWLNNRQSGLPAYLIIDMVDQSVDVVRLDEGMKYTTAEHFSRNLYRHLRFAYPTYMFEEPVFEINEDGTPYWVCAKKEKTIGLFGGTDNHGAVLVNAITGESEYYEEPPAWVDHVYSAELIIEQYDYYGQYHNGFWNSIFGQRDVTVTTDGYNYLAEGDDVYLLSLIHI
;
A
#
# COMPACT_ATOMS: atom_id res chain seq x y z
N TYR A 1 4.04 -6.96 4.43
CA TYR A 1 4.38 -7.52 3.10
C TYR A 1 3.36 -7.07 2.08
N THR A 2 3.79 -6.94 0.82
CA THR A 2 2.95 -6.57 -0.31
C THR A 2 3.05 -7.64 -1.39
N GLN A 3 1.96 -7.90 -2.07
CA GLN A 3 1.91 -8.84 -3.21
C GLN A 3 1.99 -8.02 -4.48
N ILE A 4 2.97 -8.29 -5.33
CA ILE A 4 3.19 -7.58 -6.59
C ILE A 4 3.48 -8.56 -7.73
N ASN A 5 3.32 -8.09 -8.95
CA ASN A 5 3.85 -8.78 -10.12
C ASN A 5 5.27 -8.27 -10.42
N TYR A 6 6.27 -9.10 -10.19
CA TYR A 6 7.66 -8.76 -10.46
C TYR A 6 8.20 -9.63 -11.60
N LYS A 7 8.45 -9.01 -12.75
CA LYS A 7 8.95 -9.68 -13.96
C LYS A 7 8.08 -10.86 -14.41
N GLY A 8 6.74 -10.68 -14.37
CA GLY A 8 5.78 -11.70 -14.77
C GLY A 8 5.61 -12.84 -13.75
N ARG A 9 5.99 -12.63 -12.49
CA ARG A 9 5.80 -13.59 -11.40
C ARG A 9 5.10 -12.96 -10.21
N PRO A 10 4.08 -13.62 -9.65
CA PRO A 10 3.46 -13.16 -8.43
C PRO A 10 4.41 -13.39 -7.24
N VAL A 11 4.84 -12.31 -6.61
CA VAL A 11 5.75 -12.36 -5.48
C VAL A 11 5.23 -11.52 -4.30
N ARG A 12 5.68 -11.86 -3.10
CA ARG A 12 5.52 -11.01 -1.93
C ARG A 12 6.82 -10.30 -1.64
N VAL A 13 6.77 -8.99 -1.50
CA VAL A 13 7.93 -8.20 -1.09
C VAL A 13 7.74 -7.66 0.32
N THR A 14 8.82 -7.58 1.07
CA THR A 14 8.78 -7.00 2.40
C THR A 14 10.10 -6.33 2.74
N ALA A 15 10.00 -5.11 3.25
CA ALA A 15 11.14 -4.43 3.83
C ALA A 15 11.51 -5.06 5.17
N LEU A 16 12.79 -5.14 5.47
CA LEU A 16 13.27 -5.43 6.81
C LEU A 16 13.00 -4.25 7.75
N ARG A 17 13.06 -4.50 9.04
CA ARG A 17 13.03 -3.46 10.07
C ARG A 17 13.99 -3.78 11.21
N TYR A 18 14.39 -2.76 11.93
CA TYR A 18 15.25 -2.94 13.11
C TYR A 18 14.49 -3.68 14.21
N GLY A 19 15.16 -4.62 14.87
CA GLY A 19 14.57 -5.41 15.95
C GLY A 19 14.42 -4.60 17.26
N ASP A 20 15.29 -3.61 17.47
CA ASP A 20 15.24 -2.70 18.60
C ASP A 20 15.94 -1.36 18.27
N TRP A 21 15.82 -0.39 19.18
CA TRP A 21 16.35 0.95 18.98
C TRP A 21 17.89 1.01 19.04
N ILE A 22 18.54 0.12 19.75
CA ILE A 22 20.01 0.06 19.81
C ILE A 22 20.58 -0.39 18.47
N LYS A 23 19.94 -1.39 17.84
CA LYS A 23 20.31 -1.84 16.50
C LYS A 23 20.10 -0.73 15.47
N TRP A 24 19.00 0.03 15.57
CA TRP A 24 18.79 1.20 14.74
C TRP A 24 19.90 2.24 14.93
N LEU A 25 20.23 2.61 16.19
CA LEU A 25 21.23 3.62 16.48
C LEU A 25 22.60 3.30 15.87
N ASN A 26 23.00 2.01 15.97
CA ASN A 26 24.28 1.54 15.45
C ASN A 26 24.33 1.46 13.91
N ASN A 27 23.18 1.25 13.26
CA ASN A 27 23.07 1.05 11.80
C ASN A 27 22.44 2.21 11.05
N ARG A 28 22.04 3.28 11.72
CA ARG A 28 21.31 4.41 11.12
C ARG A 28 22.02 5.09 9.95
N GLN A 29 23.35 5.01 9.86
CA GLN A 29 24.10 5.61 8.75
C GLN A 29 24.04 4.78 7.48
N SER A 30 24.15 3.47 7.61
CA SER A 30 24.11 2.54 6.49
C SER A 30 22.68 2.23 6.00
N GLY A 31 21.68 2.38 6.87
CA GLY A 31 20.29 2.01 6.58
C GLY A 31 20.05 0.50 6.62
N LEU A 32 18.87 0.06 6.21
CA LEU A 32 18.52 -1.36 6.13
C LEU A 32 19.14 -1.99 4.88
N PRO A 33 19.98 -3.02 5.01
CA PRO A 33 20.85 -3.49 3.93
C PRO A 33 20.16 -4.40 2.91
N ALA A 34 18.91 -4.80 3.14
CA ALA A 34 18.23 -5.79 2.32
C ALA A 34 16.71 -5.72 2.45
N TYR A 35 16.03 -6.33 1.49
CA TYR A 35 14.61 -6.68 1.54
C TYR A 35 14.42 -8.14 1.10
N LEU A 36 13.22 -8.66 1.29
CA LEU A 36 12.88 -10.05 0.95
C LEU A 36 11.91 -10.09 -0.21
N ILE A 37 12.16 -11.01 -1.14
CA ILE A 37 11.21 -11.43 -2.17
C ILE A 37 10.82 -12.87 -1.86
N ILE A 38 9.53 -13.16 -1.81
CA ILE A 38 8.99 -14.50 -1.58
C ILE A 38 8.15 -14.86 -2.80
N ASP A 39 8.57 -15.85 -3.54
CA ASP A 39 7.79 -16.37 -4.67
C ASP A 39 6.50 -17.01 -4.15
N MET A 40 5.36 -16.67 -4.75
CA MET A 40 4.06 -17.17 -4.29
C MET A 40 3.73 -18.57 -4.82
N VAL A 41 4.48 -19.05 -5.82
CA VAL A 41 4.24 -20.35 -6.43
C VAL A 41 5.02 -21.45 -5.73
N ASP A 42 6.34 -21.28 -5.60
CA ASP A 42 7.22 -22.28 -4.99
C ASP A 42 7.60 -21.98 -3.54
N GLN A 43 7.19 -20.80 -3.01
CA GLN A 43 7.47 -20.32 -1.66
C GLN A 43 8.96 -20.13 -1.36
N SER A 44 9.79 -20.03 -2.38
CA SER A 44 11.20 -19.69 -2.20
C SER A 44 11.36 -18.26 -1.66
N VAL A 45 12.40 -18.05 -0.88
CA VAL A 45 12.70 -16.75 -0.25
C VAL A 45 14.05 -16.26 -0.70
N ASP A 46 14.06 -15.16 -1.42
CA ASP A 46 15.27 -14.47 -1.85
C ASP A 46 15.54 -13.25 -0.98
N VAL A 47 16.78 -13.14 -0.52
CA VAL A 47 17.25 -11.96 0.22
C VAL A 47 18.04 -11.07 -0.73
N VAL A 48 17.42 -9.99 -1.17
CA VAL A 48 18.06 -9.01 -2.05
C VAL A 48 18.85 -8.02 -1.20
N ARG A 49 20.16 -8.05 -1.37
CA ARG A 49 21.07 -7.11 -0.69
C ARG A 49 21.27 -5.88 -1.55
N LEU A 50 21.21 -4.72 -0.90
CA LEU A 50 21.38 -3.42 -1.53
C LEU A 50 22.82 -2.94 -1.32
N ASP A 51 23.41 -2.31 -2.35
CA ASP A 51 24.71 -1.65 -2.26
C ASP A 51 24.64 -0.44 -1.31
N GLU A 52 23.55 0.32 -1.41
CA GLU A 52 23.18 1.34 -0.43
C GLU A 52 21.90 0.92 0.29
N GLY A 53 21.93 0.92 1.63
CA GLY A 53 20.79 0.51 2.44
C GLY A 53 19.63 1.52 2.39
N MET A 54 18.41 1.00 2.65
CA MET A 54 17.22 1.83 2.76
C MET A 54 17.28 2.71 4.01
N LYS A 55 17.21 4.01 3.81
CA LYS A 55 17.32 5.04 4.85
C LYS A 55 15.98 5.68 5.20
N TYR A 56 14.98 5.54 4.31
CA TYR A 56 13.63 6.08 4.50
C TYR A 56 12.64 4.94 4.59
N THR A 57 12.22 4.62 5.79
CA THR A 57 11.28 3.52 6.05
C THR A 57 10.33 3.87 7.18
N THR A 58 9.27 3.08 7.33
CA THR A 58 8.35 3.20 8.47
C THR A 58 9.00 2.84 9.80
N ALA A 59 10.10 2.07 9.78
CA ALA A 59 10.86 1.67 10.97
C ALA A 59 11.99 2.64 11.35
N GLU A 60 12.23 3.66 10.55
CA GLU A 60 13.20 4.72 10.85
C GLU A 60 12.65 5.74 11.84
N HIS A 61 13.57 6.54 12.40
CA HIS A 61 13.26 7.58 13.37
C HIS A 61 13.60 8.97 12.83
N PHE A 62 13.08 10.00 13.49
CA PHE A 62 13.31 11.41 13.20
C PHE A 62 12.97 11.78 11.74
N SER A 63 13.87 12.46 11.03
CA SER A 63 13.65 12.94 9.66
C SER A 63 13.60 11.86 8.60
N ARG A 64 14.09 10.66 8.89
CA ARG A 64 14.06 9.50 8.00
C ARG A 64 12.84 8.60 8.17
N ASN A 65 12.04 8.85 9.20
CA ASN A 65 10.75 8.17 9.34
C ASN A 65 9.84 8.58 8.18
N LEU A 66 9.34 7.61 7.45
CA LEU A 66 8.57 7.81 6.23
C LEU A 66 7.35 8.73 6.42
N TYR A 67 6.55 8.48 7.47
CA TYR A 67 5.36 9.31 7.76
C TYR A 67 5.74 10.76 8.03
N ARG A 68 6.82 10.98 8.75
CA ARG A 68 7.31 12.32 9.04
C ARG A 68 7.86 13.00 7.79
N HIS A 69 8.61 12.27 6.97
CA HIS A 69 9.11 12.74 5.68
C HIS A 69 7.97 13.21 4.76
N LEU A 70 6.96 12.37 4.59
CA LEU A 70 5.74 12.70 3.82
C LEU A 70 5.01 13.92 4.38
N ARG A 71 4.88 14.02 5.71
CA ARG A 71 4.20 15.16 6.33
C ARG A 71 4.92 16.48 6.08
N PHE A 72 6.24 16.48 5.99
CA PHE A 72 6.99 17.70 5.67
C PHE A 72 7.01 18.01 4.17
N ALA A 73 7.12 17.00 3.31
CA ALA A 73 7.12 17.19 1.86
C ALA A 73 5.72 17.55 1.32
N TYR A 74 4.68 16.93 1.86
CA TYR A 74 3.29 17.07 1.41
C TYR A 74 2.33 17.35 2.57
N PRO A 75 2.41 18.54 3.19
CA PRO A 75 1.70 18.85 4.44
C PRO A 75 0.17 18.82 4.33
N THR A 76 -0.37 19.03 3.14
CA THR A 76 -1.82 19.07 2.87
C THR A 76 -2.40 17.74 2.41
N TYR A 77 -1.54 16.75 2.10
CA TYR A 77 -2.02 15.46 1.63
C TYR A 77 -2.39 14.53 2.78
N MET A 78 -3.45 13.79 2.58
CA MET A 78 -3.80 12.64 3.40
C MET A 78 -3.33 11.39 2.67
N PHE A 79 -2.69 10.47 3.40
CA PHE A 79 -2.18 9.24 2.81
C PHE A 79 -2.87 8.03 3.42
N GLU A 80 -3.01 6.99 2.62
CA GLU A 80 -3.21 5.62 3.09
C GLU A 80 -1.95 5.09 3.79
N GLU A 81 -2.04 3.88 4.33
CA GLU A 81 -0.84 3.21 4.86
C GLU A 81 0.16 2.97 3.73
N PRO A 82 1.42 3.43 3.87
CA PRO A 82 2.43 3.23 2.85
C PRO A 82 2.71 1.76 2.57
N VAL A 83 2.74 1.41 1.31
CA VAL A 83 2.97 0.05 0.83
C VAL A 83 4.38 -0.06 0.28
N PHE A 84 5.08 -1.16 0.59
CA PHE A 84 6.44 -1.41 0.11
C PHE A 84 6.41 -2.16 -1.21
N GLU A 85 6.97 -1.59 -2.26
CA GLU A 85 7.09 -2.19 -3.57
C GLU A 85 8.49 -2.01 -4.16
N ILE A 86 8.77 -2.71 -5.24
CA ILE A 86 10.03 -2.61 -5.99
C ILE A 86 9.70 -2.37 -7.45
N ASN A 87 10.51 -1.51 -8.11
CA ASN A 87 10.39 -1.34 -9.55
C ASN A 87 10.99 -2.52 -10.32
N GLU A 88 10.92 -2.50 -11.64
CA GLU A 88 11.46 -3.55 -12.52
C GLU A 88 12.97 -3.80 -12.34
N ASP A 89 13.73 -2.79 -11.92
CA ASP A 89 15.17 -2.89 -11.65
C ASP A 89 15.48 -3.44 -10.26
N GLY A 90 14.46 -3.64 -9.41
CA GLY A 90 14.61 -4.06 -8.02
C GLY A 90 14.91 -2.91 -7.04
N THR A 91 14.75 -1.66 -7.46
CA THR A 91 14.89 -0.51 -6.55
C THR A 91 13.69 -0.43 -5.63
N PRO A 92 13.89 -0.32 -4.30
CA PRO A 92 12.80 -0.29 -3.34
C PRO A 92 12.14 1.09 -3.26
N TYR A 93 10.80 1.08 -3.26
CA TYR A 93 9.95 2.26 -3.11
C TYR A 93 8.89 2.05 -2.04
N TRP A 94 8.43 3.16 -1.49
CA TRP A 94 7.19 3.24 -0.73
C TRP A 94 6.14 3.91 -1.59
N VAL A 95 5.07 3.19 -1.86
CA VAL A 95 3.87 3.69 -2.54
C VAL A 95 2.95 4.26 -1.48
N CYS A 96 2.68 5.55 -1.55
CA CYS A 96 1.90 6.30 -0.58
C CYS A 96 0.68 6.88 -1.30
N ALA A 97 -0.41 6.10 -1.38
CA ALA A 97 -1.62 6.52 -2.06
C ALA A 97 -2.22 7.76 -1.39
N LYS A 98 -2.51 8.77 -2.19
CA LYS A 98 -3.14 10.01 -1.74
C LYS A 98 -4.63 9.81 -1.68
N LYS A 99 -5.22 9.96 -0.49
CA LYS A 99 -6.66 9.88 -0.30
C LYS A 99 -7.32 11.23 -0.18
N GLU A 100 -8.50 11.32 -0.73
CA GLU A 100 -9.36 12.49 -0.65
C GLU A 100 -10.75 12.10 -0.15
N LYS A 101 -11.42 13.03 0.53
CA LYS A 101 -12.81 12.87 0.92
C LYS A 101 -13.70 13.49 -0.15
N THR A 102 -14.48 12.67 -0.86
CA THR A 102 -15.32 13.10 -1.98
C THR A 102 -16.71 13.53 -1.54
N ILE A 103 -17.18 13.08 -0.37
CA ILE A 103 -18.49 13.42 0.19
C ILE A 103 -18.32 14.14 1.53
N GLY A 104 -18.07 15.45 1.49
CA GLY A 104 -17.88 16.27 2.68
C GLY A 104 -16.73 15.80 3.58
N LEU A 105 -16.83 16.05 4.90
CA LEU A 105 -15.79 15.70 5.87
C LEU A 105 -15.85 14.24 6.37
N PHE A 106 -16.92 13.53 6.11
CA PHE A 106 -17.24 12.28 6.83
C PHE A 106 -17.41 11.04 5.96
N GLY A 107 -17.36 11.16 4.62
CA GLY A 107 -17.61 9.99 3.78
C GLY A 107 -16.96 10.04 2.40
N GLY A 108 -17.09 8.93 1.67
CA GLY A 108 -16.62 8.83 0.29
C GLY A 108 -15.12 9.02 0.17
N THR A 109 -14.33 8.16 0.80
CA THR A 109 -12.88 8.15 0.59
C THR A 109 -12.58 7.64 -0.81
N ASP A 110 -11.73 8.35 -1.54
CA ASP A 110 -11.21 7.93 -2.83
C ASP A 110 -9.72 8.20 -2.90
N ASN A 111 -9.01 7.50 -3.78
CA ASN A 111 -7.58 7.70 -4.01
C ASN A 111 -7.37 8.50 -5.30
N HIS A 112 -6.58 9.54 -5.19
CA HIS A 112 -6.17 10.38 -6.31
C HIS A 112 -4.65 10.34 -6.46
N GLY A 113 -4.15 9.38 -7.24
CA GLY A 113 -2.73 9.18 -7.46
C GLY A 113 -1.96 8.70 -6.23
N ALA A 114 -0.65 8.68 -6.34
CA ALA A 114 0.24 8.26 -5.27
C ALA A 114 1.54 9.07 -5.25
N VAL A 115 2.13 9.18 -4.08
CA VAL A 115 3.51 9.65 -3.92
C VAL A 115 4.41 8.43 -3.84
N LEU A 116 5.38 8.34 -4.73
CA LEU A 116 6.43 7.33 -4.71
C LEU A 116 7.64 7.88 -3.97
N VAL A 117 8.07 7.21 -2.94
CA VAL A 117 9.26 7.59 -2.15
C VAL A 117 10.34 6.53 -2.34
N ASN A 118 11.48 6.91 -2.91
CA ASN A 118 12.63 6.02 -2.99
C ASN A 118 13.14 5.71 -1.57
N ALA A 119 13.14 4.43 -1.18
CA ALA A 119 13.49 4.01 0.18
C ALA A 119 14.97 4.25 0.51
N ILE A 120 15.85 4.37 -0.48
CA ILE A 120 17.28 4.60 -0.33
C ILE A 120 17.59 6.08 -0.19
N THR A 121 17.14 6.89 -1.18
CA THR A 121 17.52 8.31 -1.29
C THR A 121 16.56 9.25 -0.55
N GLY A 122 15.30 8.86 -0.40
CA GLY A 122 14.21 9.68 0.13
C GLY A 122 13.63 10.65 -0.89
N GLU A 123 14.06 10.59 -2.15
CA GLU A 123 13.40 11.34 -3.21
C GLU A 123 11.95 10.93 -3.32
N SER A 124 11.07 11.92 -3.41
CA SER A 124 9.63 11.68 -3.44
C SER A 124 9.00 12.49 -4.55
N GLU A 125 8.12 11.84 -5.31
CA GLU A 125 7.42 12.46 -6.42
C GLU A 125 5.95 12.02 -6.43
N TYR A 126 5.06 12.97 -6.73
CA TYR A 126 3.64 12.69 -6.87
C TYR A 126 3.31 12.34 -8.33
N TYR A 127 2.54 11.28 -8.49
CA TYR A 127 2.00 10.82 -9.76
C TYR A 127 0.47 10.77 -9.67
N GLU A 128 -0.19 11.43 -10.59
CA GLU A 128 -1.64 11.31 -10.76
C GLU A 128 -2.00 9.94 -11.33
N GLU A 129 -1.20 9.50 -12.32
CA GLU A 129 -1.24 8.14 -12.87
C GLU A 129 0.11 7.47 -12.55
N PRO A 130 0.18 6.61 -11.55
CA PRO A 130 1.41 5.89 -11.20
C PRO A 130 1.93 5.02 -12.33
N PRO A 131 3.25 4.78 -12.39
CA PRO A 131 3.84 3.88 -13.37
C PRO A 131 3.25 2.47 -13.32
N ALA A 132 3.28 1.76 -14.45
CA ALA A 132 2.67 0.43 -14.60
C ALA A 132 3.22 -0.67 -13.66
N TRP A 133 4.40 -0.48 -13.08
CA TRP A 133 4.97 -1.40 -12.10
C TRP A 133 4.40 -1.24 -10.68
N VAL A 134 3.60 -0.20 -10.44
CA VAL A 134 2.95 0.04 -9.14
C VAL A 134 1.62 -0.70 -9.11
N ASP A 135 1.54 -1.73 -8.28
CA ASP A 135 0.34 -2.57 -8.18
C ASP A 135 -0.67 -2.07 -7.12
N HIS A 136 -0.20 -1.37 -6.09
CA HIS A 136 -1.03 -1.00 -4.94
C HIS A 136 -1.26 0.50 -4.82
N VAL A 137 -2.02 1.08 -5.74
CA VAL A 137 -2.56 2.45 -5.60
C VAL A 137 -3.84 2.45 -4.78
N TYR A 138 -4.63 1.39 -4.92
CA TYR A 138 -5.88 1.20 -4.18
C TYR A 138 -5.69 0.10 -3.14
N SER A 139 -5.90 0.43 -1.87
CA SER A 139 -5.92 -0.60 -0.84
C SER A 139 -7.15 -1.49 -0.98
N ALA A 140 -7.02 -2.76 -0.59
CA ALA A 140 -8.15 -3.67 -0.58
C ALA A 140 -9.30 -3.16 0.31
N GLU A 141 -8.94 -2.58 1.45
CA GLU A 141 -9.88 -1.98 2.38
C GLU A 141 -10.68 -0.84 1.74
N LEU A 142 -10.02 0.01 0.95
CA LEU A 142 -10.70 1.10 0.27
C LEU A 142 -11.67 0.60 -0.80
N ILE A 143 -11.27 -0.38 -1.59
CA ILE A 143 -12.14 -0.98 -2.62
C ILE A 143 -13.39 -1.60 -1.97
N ILE A 144 -13.19 -2.33 -0.87
CA ILE A 144 -14.28 -2.92 -0.09
C ILE A 144 -15.17 -1.83 0.50
N GLU A 145 -14.61 -0.78 1.10
CA GLU A 145 -15.36 0.35 1.67
C GLU A 145 -16.21 1.05 0.59
N GLN A 146 -15.65 1.31 -0.59
CA GLN A 146 -16.38 1.91 -1.72
C GLN A 146 -17.50 1.00 -2.20
N TYR A 147 -17.26 -0.30 -2.29
CA TYR A 147 -18.28 -1.26 -2.68
C TYR A 147 -19.42 -1.33 -1.65
N ASP A 148 -19.10 -1.34 -0.37
CA ASP A 148 -20.09 -1.33 0.71
C ASP A 148 -20.91 -0.03 0.72
N TYR A 149 -20.30 1.12 0.47
CA TYR A 149 -21.04 2.37 0.28
C TYR A 149 -22.01 2.28 -0.89
N TYR A 150 -21.58 1.72 -2.01
CA TYR A 150 -22.49 1.50 -3.15
C TYR A 150 -23.62 0.56 -2.76
N GLY A 151 -23.30 -0.59 -2.16
CA GLY A 151 -24.29 -1.59 -1.75
C GLY A 151 -25.30 -1.07 -0.72
N GLN A 152 -24.86 -0.18 0.17
CA GLN A 152 -25.73 0.39 1.22
C GLN A 152 -26.60 1.54 0.70
N TYR A 153 -26.06 2.42 -0.18
CA TYR A 153 -26.67 3.72 -0.46
C TYR A 153 -27.24 3.85 -1.87
N HIS A 154 -27.06 2.90 -2.79
CA HIS A 154 -27.56 2.99 -4.16
C HIS A 154 -29.08 3.15 -4.25
N ASN A 155 -29.83 2.61 -3.29
CA ASN A 155 -31.28 2.78 -3.16
C ASN A 155 -31.70 3.92 -2.21
N GLY A 156 -30.77 4.81 -1.87
CA GLY A 156 -30.98 5.99 -1.05
C GLY A 156 -30.73 5.82 0.44
N PHE A 157 -30.32 6.92 1.07
CA PHE A 157 -29.93 6.97 2.48
C PHE A 157 -31.03 6.45 3.43
N TRP A 158 -32.30 6.81 3.21
CA TRP A 158 -33.39 6.36 4.07
C TRP A 158 -33.66 4.87 3.96
N ASN A 159 -33.43 4.29 2.78
CA ASN A 159 -33.56 2.84 2.59
C ASN A 159 -32.47 2.08 3.36
N SER A 160 -31.26 2.60 3.44
CA SER A 160 -30.17 1.94 4.19
C SER A 160 -30.44 1.86 5.70
N ILE A 161 -31.29 2.75 6.24
CA ILE A 161 -31.61 2.79 7.68
C ILE A 161 -32.93 2.06 7.98
N PHE A 162 -33.99 2.34 7.25
CA PHE A 162 -35.34 1.88 7.60
C PHE A 162 -35.88 0.77 6.69
N GLY A 163 -35.62 0.83 5.40
CA GLY A 163 -36.19 -0.13 4.43
C GLY A 163 -35.35 -1.40 4.28
N GLN A 164 -34.06 -1.23 4.23
CA GLN A 164 -33.04 -2.28 4.05
C GLN A 164 -33.31 -3.24 2.88
N ARG A 165 -33.97 -2.72 1.81
CA ARG A 165 -34.26 -3.50 0.60
C ARG A 165 -33.06 -3.43 -0.34
N ASP A 166 -32.61 -4.59 -0.79
CA ASP A 166 -31.47 -4.74 -1.70
C ASP A 166 -30.19 -4.04 -1.16
N VAL A 167 -30.03 -4.01 0.15
CA VAL A 167 -28.80 -3.54 0.80
C VAL A 167 -27.82 -4.69 0.83
N THR A 168 -26.66 -4.48 0.21
CA THR A 168 -25.58 -5.48 0.19
C THR A 168 -24.35 -4.96 0.89
N VAL A 169 -23.63 -5.84 1.55
CA VAL A 169 -22.32 -5.56 2.16
C VAL A 169 -21.40 -6.75 1.89
N THR A 170 -20.11 -6.50 1.86
CA THR A 170 -19.12 -7.57 1.76
C THR A 170 -19.05 -8.37 3.07
N THR A 171 -18.66 -9.63 2.98
CA THR A 171 -18.34 -10.44 4.16
C THR A 171 -16.96 -10.08 4.69
N ASP A 172 -16.73 -10.32 5.97
CA ASP A 172 -15.42 -10.16 6.58
C ASP A 172 -14.40 -11.10 5.91
N GLY A 173 -13.30 -10.52 5.49
CA GLY A 173 -12.17 -11.21 4.90
C GLY A 173 -12.17 -11.21 3.37
N TYR A 174 -10.97 -11.25 2.83
CA TYR A 174 -10.68 -11.34 1.41
C TYR A 174 -9.43 -12.20 1.19
N ASN A 175 -9.33 -12.77 -0.01
CA ASN A 175 -8.15 -13.51 -0.44
C ASN A 175 -7.63 -12.95 -1.76
N TYR A 176 -6.34 -13.00 -1.93
CA TYR A 176 -5.72 -12.69 -3.20
C TYR A 176 -5.57 -13.94 -4.05
N LEU A 177 -5.94 -13.84 -5.31
CA LEU A 177 -5.74 -14.86 -6.32
C LEU A 177 -4.83 -14.28 -7.42
N ALA A 178 -3.70 -14.94 -7.66
CA ALA A 178 -2.87 -14.62 -8.81
C ALA A 178 -3.36 -15.43 -10.01
N GLU A 179 -3.73 -14.77 -11.10
CA GLU A 179 -4.16 -15.39 -12.35
C GLU A 179 -3.53 -14.65 -13.53
N GLY A 180 -2.65 -15.34 -14.26
CA GLY A 180 -1.88 -14.75 -15.35
C GLY A 180 -0.87 -13.72 -14.83
N ASP A 181 -0.97 -12.51 -15.33
CA ASP A 181 -0.06 -11.39 -15.02
C ASP A 181 -0.62 -10.44 -13.92
N ASP A 182 -1.83 -10.75 -13.40
CA ASP A 182 -2.56 -9.90 -12.47
C ASP A 182 -2.80 -10.59 -11.13
N VAL A 183 -3.00 -9.75 -10.09
CA VAL A 183 -3.42 -10.18 -8.76
C VAL A 183 -4.83 -9.70 -8.49
N TYR A 184 -5.77 -10.64 -8.36
CA TYR A 184 -7.18 -10.36 -8.11
C TYR A 184 -7.51 -10.43 -6.63
N LEU A 185 -8.37 -9.51 -6.19
CA LEU A 185 -8.97 -9.55 -4.87
C LEU A 185 -10.29 -10.32 -4.93
N LEU A 186 -10.39 -11.41 -4.19
CA LEU A 186 -11.63 -12.17 -4.03
C LEU A 186 -12.27 -11.84 -2.68
N SER A 187 -13.47 -11.29 -2.72
CA SER A 187 -14.32 -11.10 -1.56
C SER A 187 -15.71 -11.69 -1.82
N LEU A 188 -16.35 -12.17 -0.79
CA LEU A 188 -17.74 -12.65 -0.86
C LEU A 188 -18.69 -11.52 -0.49
N ILE A 189 -19.89 -11.53 -1.07
CA ILE A 189 -20.93 -10.54 -0.83
C ILE A 189 -22.07 -11.21 -0.03
N HIS A 190 -22.50 -10.52 1.01
CA HIS A 190 -23.71 -10.89 1.76
C HIS A 190 -24.91 -10.12 1.19
N ILE A 191 -25.96 -10.83 0.84
CA ILE A 191 -27.22 -10.28 0.34
C ILE A 191 -28.28 -10.39 1.44
#